data_2a862abb7737bf8fbe51bd03db6d8a94
#
_entry.id   2a862abb7737bf8fbe51bd03db6d8a94
#
_cell.length_a   1.000
_cell.length_b   1.000
_cell.length_c   1.000
_cell.angle_alpha   90.00
_cell.angle_beta   90.00
_cell.angle_gamma   90.00
#
_symmetry.space_group_name_H-M   'P 1'
#
loop_
_entity.id
_entity.type
_entity.pdbx_description
1 polymer ?
#
loop_
_entity_poly.entity_id
_entity_poly.type
_entity_poly.pdbx_seq_one_letter_code
_entity_poly.pdbx_strand_id
1 'polypeptide(L)'
;AERNRAEAGVENATFLLGAIEDVPLPDASVDVVISNCVINLSTDKDAVLREAFRVLRPGGRFAVSDIVLLRDIPDSLRGVVALWTGCISGSLRDVDYVARLGAAGFVDAGVEVTRGYDREDLEAMGDQLDPAHLPAGMPLDEAVAALDGAFASAFVRAIKPAA
;
A
#
# COMPACT_ATOMS: atom_id res chain seq x y z
N ALA A 1 -12.20 15.27 9.61
CA ALA A 1 -11.63 14.51 10.73
C ALA A 1 -12.08 15.09 12.07
N GLU A 2 -11.77 16.37 12.42
CA GLU A 2 -12.09 17.00 13.71
C GLU A 2 -13.61 17.03 14.01
N ARG A 3 -14.45 17.34 13.01
CA ARG A 3 -15.91 17.30 13.19
C ARG A 3 -16.39 15.89 13.57
N ASN A 4 -15.91 14.85 12.87
CA ASN A 4 -16.32 13.47 13.15
C ASN A 4 -15.83 13.02 14.54
N ARG A 5 -14.65 13.47 14.97
CA ARG A 5 -14.15 13.23 16.33
C ARG A 5 -15.09 13.81 17.39
N ALA A 6 -15.49 15.06 17.22
CA ALA A 6 -16.39 15.75 18.14
C ALA A 6 -17.79 15.11 18.17
N GLU A 7 -18.35 14.76 17.00
CA GLU A 7 -19.65 14.09 16.89
C GLU A 7 -19.64 12.69 17.54
N ALA A 8 -18.51 11.98 17.45
CA ALA A 8 -18.36 10.64 18.04
C ALA A 8 -17.92 10.66 19.52
N GLY A 9 -17.66 11.84 20.11
CA GLY A 9 -17.19 11.97 21.48
C GLY A 9 -15.81 11.35 21.74
N VAL A 10 -14.95 11.26 20.72
CA VAL A 10 -13.61 10.65 20.81
C VAL A 10 -12.62 11.68 21.36
N GLU A 11 -12.06 11.44 22.54
CA GLU A 11 -11.13 12.36 23.22
C GLU A 11 -9.65 11.93 23.04
N ASN A 12 -9.39 10.66 22.76
CA ASN A 12 -8.03 10.07 22.65
C ASN A 12 -7.47 10.05 21.23
N ALA A 13 -7.99 10.87 20.31
CA ALA A 13 -7.47 11.01 18.95
C ALA A 13 -7.06 12.45 18.68
N THR A 14 -5.91 12.62 18.04
CA THR A 14 -5.40 13.90 17.55
C THR A 14 -5.18 13.80 16.05
N PHE A 15 -5.65 14.79 15.30
CA PHE A 15 -5.45 14.87 13.86
C PHE A 15 -4.37 15.92 13.56
N LEU A 16 -3.40 15.52 12.76
CA LEU A 16 -2.32 16.38 12.31
C LEU A 16 -2.43 16.56 10.78
N LEU A 17 -2.11 17.75 10.33
CA LEU A 17 -1.99 18.04 8.89
C LEU A 17 -0.53 17.90 8.48
N GLY A 18 -0.25 17.01 7.53
CA GLY A 18 1.09 16.74 7.04
C GLY A 18 1.07 15.79 5.84
N ALA A 19 2.22 15.62 5.20
CA ALA A 19 2.43 14.60 4.18
C ALA A 19 2.89 13.31 4.83
N ILE A 20 2.62 12.18 4.19
CA ILE A 20 3.06 10.86 4.67
C ILE A 20 4.58 10.70 4.56
N GLU A 21 5.21 11.48 3.68
CA GLU A 21 6.66 11.58 3.49
C GLU A 21 7.35 12.51 4.50
N ASP A 22 6.58 13.32 5.25
CA ASP A 22 7.07 14.30 6.23
C ASP A 22 6.03 14.43 7.35
N VAL A 23 6.00 13.45 8.25
CA VAL A 23 5.01 13.35 9.33
C VAL A 23 5.34 14.35 10.44
N PRO A 24 4.40 15.25 10.83
CA PRO A 24 4.65 16.29 11.83
C PRO A 24 4.70 15.73 13.27
N LEU A 25 5.57 14.75 13.48
CA LEU A 25 5.84 14.12 14.78
C LEU A 25 7.34 14.09 15.04
N PRO A 26 7.76 14.18 16.31
CA PRO A 26 9.17 14.01 16.69
C PRO A 26 9.69 12.61 16.36
N ASP A 27 11.02 12.48 16.28
CA ASP A 27 11.68 11.19 16.21
C ASP A 27 11.32 10.32 17.41
N ALA A 28 11.20 9.01 17.20
CA ALA A 28 10.96 8.02 18.25
C ALA A 28 9.81 8.39 19.21
N SER A 29 8.69 8.87 18.68
CA SER A 29 7.55 9.38 19.45
C SER A 29 6.35 8.43 19.50
N VAL A 30 6.27 7.43 18.61
CA VAL A 30 5.15 6.51 18.54
C VAL A 30 5.58 5.04 18.66
N ASP A 31 4.69 4.20 19.16
CA ASP A 31 4.97 2.77 19.37
C ASP A 31 4.57 1.93 18.17
N VAL A 32 3.58 2.41 17.41
CA VAL A 32 3.05 1.69 16.23
C VAL A 32 2.71 2.70 15.13
N VAL A 33 3.07 2.35 13.91
CA VAL A 33 2.57 2.99 12.68
C VAL A 33 1.62 2.01 12.00
N ILE A 34 0.39 2.45 11.74
CA ILE A 34 -0.60 1.70 10.97
C ILE A 34 -1.03 2.49 9.74
N SER A 35 -1.28 1.79 8.63
CA SER A 35 -1.80 2.39 7.41
C SER A 35 -2.70 1.39 6.68
N ASN A 36 -3.61 1.92 5.85
CA ASN A 36 -4.45 1.11 4.99
C ASN A 36 -4.54 1.75 3.61
N CYS A 37 -3.95 1.13 2.61
CA CYS A 37 -3.96 1.53 1.19
C CYS A 37 -3.48 2.97 0.90
N VAL A 38 -2.67 3.59 1.77
CA VAL A 38 -2.19 4.97 1.58
C VAL A 38 -0.77 4.99 1.02
N ILE A 39 0.09 4.06 1.41
CA ILE A 39 1.51 4.04 0.98
C ILE A 39 1.61 3.86 -0.53
N ASN A 40 0.73 3.06 -1.12
CA ASN A 40 0.68 2.87 -2.57
C ASN A 40 0.41 4.15 -3.36
N LEU A 41 -0.23 5.14 -2.75
CA LEU A 41 -0.53 6.44 -3.39
C LEU A 41 0.67 7.39 -3.42
N SER A 42 1.66 7.20 -2.55
CA SER A 42 2.87 8.02 -2.53
C SER A 42 3.73 7.77 -3.77
N THR A 43 4.31 8.84 -4.30
CA THR A 43 5.30 8.79 -5.38
C THR A 43 6.71 8.50 -4.88
N ASP A 44 6.99 8.75 -3.59
CA ASP A 44 8.27 8.45 -2.92
C ASP A 44 8.06 7.53 -1.72
N LYS A 45 7.86 6.25 -2.00
CA LYS A 45 7.64 5.23 -0.97
C LYS A 45 8.85 5.05 -0.04
N ASP A 46 10.05 5.28 -0.55
CA ASP A 46 11.26 5.19 0.28
C ASP A 46 11.29 6.31 1.33
N ALA A 47 10.83 7.52 0.98
CA ALA A 47 10.65 8.59 1.96
C ALA A 47 9.61 8.22 3.01
N VAL A 48 8.46 7.65 2.60
CA VAL A 48 7.41 7.18 3.54
C VAL A 48 7.95 6.15 4.52
N LEU A 49 8.70 5.16 4.05
CA LEU A 49 9.24 4.11 4.92
C LEU A 49 10.33 4.64 5.86
N ARG A 50 11.19 5.55 5.38
CA ARG A 50 12.17 6.24 6.24
C ARG A 50 11.48 7.09 7.30
N GLU A 51 10.39 7.75 6.95
CA GLU A 51 9.62 8.61 7.86
C GLU A 51 8.88 7.78 8.92
N ALA A 52 8.26 6.67 8.51
CA ALA A 52 7.68 5.70 9.45
C ALA A 52 8.74 5.16 10.42
N PHE A 53 9.93 4.86 9.92
CA PHE A 53 11.05 4.43 10.76
C PHE A 53 11.50 5.52 11.72
N ARG A 54 11.58 6.78 11.27
CA ARG A 54 12.00 7.92 12.10
C ARG A 54 11.08 8.11 13.28
N VAL A 55 9.77 8.16 13.07
CA VAL A 55 8.78 8.44 14.12
C VAL A 55 8.58 7.28 15.11
N LEU A 56 8.86 6.04 14.68
CA LEU A 56 8.77 4.87 15.57
C LEU A 56 9.88 4.89 16.63
N ARG A 57 9.52 4.50 17.86
CA ARG A 57 10.48 4.20 18.93
C ARG A 57 11.27 2.94 18.62
N PRO A 58 12.47 2.75 19.17
CA PRO A 58 13.14 1.46 19.18
C PRO A 58 12.21 0.37 19.73
N GLY A 59 12.12 -0.77 19.02
CA GLY A 59 11.14 -1.83 19.28
C GLY A 59 9.72 -1.56 18.76
N GLY A 60 9.48 -0.40 18.17
CA GLY A 60 8.19 -0.02 17.59
C GLY A 60 7.84 -0.83 16.35
N ARG A 61 6.54 -0.91 16.04
CA ARG A 61 6.00 -1.79 15.00
C ARG A 61 5.42 -1.01 13.83
N PHE A 62 5.76 -1.46 12.63
CA PHE A 62 5.11 -1.08 11.39
C PHE A 62 4.09 -2.16 11.01
N ALA A 63 2.82 -1.80 10.78
CA ALA A 63 1.74 -2.72 10.47
C ALA A 63 0.77 -2.07 9.47
N VAL A 64 0.83 -2.52 8.24
CA VAL A 64 0.12 -1.93 7.11
C VAL A 64 -0.73 -2.98 6.42
N SER A 65 -1.94 -2.59 5.99
CA SER A 65 -2.76 -3.34 5.06
C SER A 65 -2.69 -2.64 3.70
N ASP A 66 -2.18 -3.34 2.70
CA ASP A 66 -1.97 -2.76 1.37
C ASP A 66 -2.20 -3.79 0.26
N ILE A 67 -2.36 -3.33 -0.98
CA ILE A 67 -2.31 -4.19 -2.15
C ILE A 67 -0.85 -4.38 -2.53
N VAL A 68 -0.48 -5.61 -2.82
CA VAL A 68 0.85 -5.97 -3.31
C VAL A 68 0.77 -6.73 -4.64
N LEU A 69 1.83 -6.67 -5.42
CA LEU A 69 2.04 -7.52 -6.58
C LEU A 69 2.75 -8.80 -6.12
N LEU A 70 2.23 -9.96 -6.54
CA LEU A 70 2.86 -11.26 -6.32
C LEU A 70 3.80 -11.65 -7.46
N ARG A 71 3.64 -11.01 -8.63
CA ARG A 71 4.49 -11.16 -9.82
C ARG A 71 4.51 -9.88 -10.63
N ASP A 72 5.42 -9.78 -11.57
CA ASP A 72 5.45 -8.66 -12.50
C ASP A 72 4.24 -8.69 -13.43
N ILE A 73 3.74 -7.51 -13.77
CA ILE A 73 2.71 -7.30 -14.77
C ILE A 73 3.27 -6.48 -15.93
N PRO A 74 2.72 -6.64 -17.13
CA PRO A 74 3.11 -5.81 -18.28
C PRO A 74 3.00 -4.31 -17.98
N ASP A 75 4.00 -3.52 -18.34
CA ASP A 75 4.01 -2.08 -18.11
C ASP A 75 2.84 -1.38 -18.78
N SER A 76 2.38 -1.89 -19.93
CA SER A 76 1.20 -1.40 -20.63
C SER A 76 -0.10 -1.51 -19.81
N LEU A 77 -0.16 -2.45 -18.87
CA LEU A 77 -1.31 -2.66 -18.00
C LEU A 77 -1.23 -1.90 -16.68
N ARG A 78 -0.05 -1.40 -16.28
CA ARG A 78 0.07 -0.63 -15.04
C ARG A 78 -0.81 0.63 -15.04
N GLY A 79 -0.88 1.32 -16.17
CA GLY A 79 -1.75 2.49 -16.35
C GLY A 79 -3.24 2.17 -16.29
N VAL A 80 -3.63 1.03 -16.86
CA VAL A 80 -5.03 0.56 -16.87
C VAL A 80 -5.48 0.16 -15.47
N VAL A 81 -4.63 -0.56 -14.78
CA VAL A 81 -4.84 -0.98 -13.39
C VAL A 81 -5.01 0.24 -12.46
N ALA A 82 -4.38 1.38 -12.79
CA ALA A 82 -4.57 2.64 -12.08
C ALA A 82 -6.02 3.14 -12.09
N LEU A 83 -6.77 2.80 -13.14
CA LEU A 83 -8.16 3.22 -13.29
C LEU A 83 -9.12 2.34 -12.48
N TRP A 84 -8.74 1.10 -12.17
CA TRP A 84 -9.58 0.19 -11.38
C TRP A 84 -9.60 0.56 -9.89
N THR A 85 -8.44 0.82 -9.33
CA THR A 85 -8.33 1.39 -7.97
C THR A 85 -7.00 2.12 -7.86
N GLY A 86 -6.98 3.36 -7.38
CA GLY A 86 -5.74 4.13 -7.19
C GLY A 86 -4.69 3.43 -6.31
N CYS A 87 -5.11 2.41 -5.53
CA CYS A 87 -4.21 1.62 -4.69
C CYS A 87 -3.39 0.57 -5.46
N ILE A 88 -3.87 0.10 -6.63
CA ILE A 88 -3.19 -0.96 -7.38
C ILE A 88 -2.05 -0.40 -8.24
N SER A 89 -2.22 0.80 -8.81
CA SER A 89 -1.22 1.38 -9.74
C SER A 89 0.15 1.61 -9.11
N GLY A 90 0.17 1.90 -7.83
CA GLY A 90 1.40 2.13 -7.07
C GLY A 90 1.87 0.93 -6.27
N SER A 91 1.24 -0.24 -6.43
CA SER A 91 1.60 -1.43 -5.65
C SER A 91 3.04 -1.85 -5.88
N LEU A 92 3.73 -2.12 -4.79
CA LEU A 92 5.04 -2.75 -4.81
C LEU A 92 4.88 -4.26 -4.96
N ARG A 93 5.89 -4.91 -5.52
CA ARG A 93 6.04 -6.34 -5.35
C ARG A 93 6.28 -6.66 -3.86
N ASP A 94 5.76 -7.79 -3.44
CA ASP A 94 5.94 -8.30 -2.07
C ASP A 94 7.41 -8.33 -1.65
N VAL A 95 8.28 -8.86 -2.52
CA VAL A 95 9.73 -8.92 -2.31
C VAL A 95 10.38 -7.53 -2.25
N ASP A 96 9.91 -6.58 -3.08
CA ASP A 96 10.44 -5.22 -3.11
C ASP A 96 10.02 -4.45 -1.86
N TYR A 97 8.81 -4.70 -1.35
CA TYR A 97 8.34 -4.08 -0.13
C TYR A 97 9.22 -4.47 1.07
N VAL A 98 9.53 -5.77 1.20
CA VAL A 98 10.43 -6.29 2.23
C VAL A 98 11.83 -5.69 2.08
N ALA A 99 12.36 -5.63 0.84
CA ALA A 99 13.68 -5.07 0.58
C ALA A 99 13.77 -3.57 0.96
N ARG A 100 12.74 -2.78 0.62
CA ARG A 100 12.68 -1.35 0.96
C ARG A 100 12.54 -1.11 2.47
N LEU A 101 11.76 -1.94 3.17
CA LEU A 101 11.68 -1.90 4.63
C LEU A 101 13.06 -2.16 5.25
N GLY A 102 13.78 -3.18 4.78
CA GLY A 102 15.16 -3.45 5.21
C GLY A 102 16.11 -2.29 4.93
N ALA A 103 16.00 -1.66 3.75
CA ALA A 103 16.81 -0.48 3.39
C ALA A 103 16.50 0.74 4.27
N ALA A 104 15.26 0.87 4.77
CA ALA A 104 14.87 1.91 5.74
C ALA A 104 15.35 1.61 7.18
N GLY A 105 15.88 0.42 7.43
CA GLY A 105 16.43 0.02 8.74
C GLY A 105 15.54 -0.93 9.55
N PHE A 106 14.39 -1.33 9.04
CA PHE A 106 13.51 -2.29 9.70
C PHE A 106 14.09 -3.71 9.68
N VAL A 107 13.72 -4.48 10.69
CA VAL A 107 13.99 -5.93 10.79
C VAL A 107 12.67 -6.69 10.86
N ASP A 108 12.75 -8.02 10.71
CA ASP A 108 11.60 -8.93 10.74
C ASP A 108 10.49 -8.49 9.79
N ALA A 109 10.89 -7.94 8.64
CA ALA A 109 9.96 -7.51 7.60
C ALA A 109 9.33 -8.72 6.90
N GLY A 110 8.01 -8.69 6.73
CA GLY A 110 7.28 -9.76 6.06
C GLY A 110 5.96 -9.27 5.46
N VAL A 111 5.51 -10.00 4.43
CA VAL A 111 4.23 -9.82 3.75
C VAL A 111 3.39 -11.07 3.95
N GLU A 112 2.20 -10.91 4.49
CA GLU A 112 1.22 -11.97 4.69
C GLU A 112 0.01 -11.71 3.80
N VAL A 113 -0.17 -12.52 2.76
CA VAL A 113 -1.33 -12.42 1.86
C VAL A 113 -2.60 -12.77 2.62
N THR A 114 -3.59 -11.89 2.57
CA THR A 114 -4.90 -12.08 3.20
C THR A 114 -5.98 -12.44 2.19
N ARG A 115 -5.87 -11.96 0.94
CA ARG A 115 -6.76 -12.27 -0.17
C ARG A 115 -6.04 -12.11 -1.51
N GLY A 116 -6.04 -13.16 -2.34
CA GLY A 116 -5.67 -13.04 -3.76
C GLY A 116 -6.83 -12.51 -4.60
N TYR A 117 -6.53 -11.87 -5.71
CA TYR A 117 -7.51 -11.47 -6.72
C TYR A 117 -7.34 -12.38 -7.93
N ASP A 118 -8.38 -13.15 -8.23
CA ASP A 118 -8.43 -14.08 -9.34
C ASP A 118 -9.17 -13.51 -10.56
N ARG A 119 -9.30 -14.33 -11.58
CA ARG A 119 -9.99 -13.97 -12.81
C ARG A 119 -11.42 -13.48 -12.57
N GLU A 120 -12.19 -14.13 -11.68
CA GLU A 120 -13.59 -13.77 -11.42
C GLU A 120 -13.67 -12.37 -10.77
N ASP A 121 -12.79 -12.09 -9.81
CA ASP A 121 -12.67 -10.76 -9.21
C ASP A 121 -12.34 -9.70 -10.26
N LEU A 122 -11.40 -10.00 -11.18
CA LEU A 122 -10.96 -9.08 -12.23
C LEU A 122 -12.04 -8.85 -13.29
N GLU A 123 -12.79 -9.88 -13.68
CA GLU A 123 -13.92 -9.77 -14.61
C GLU A 123 -15.04 -8.90 -14.00
N ALA A 124 -15.39 -9.13 -12.73
CA ALA A 124 -16.35 -8.30 -12.01
C ALA A 124 -15.91 -6.83 -11.88
N MET A 125 -14.62 -6.58 -11.75
CA MET A 125 -14.05 -5.23 -11.79
C MET A 125 -14.01 -4.67 -13.22
N GLY A 126 -13.76 -5.53 -14.21
CA GLY A 126 -13.67 -5.20 -15.64
C GLY A 126 -14.99 -4.70 -16.23
N ASP A 127 -16.12 -5.16 -15.71
CA ASP A 127 -17.45 -4.67 -16.11
C ASP A 127 -17.63 -3.16 -15.88
N GLN A 128 -16.80 -2.56 -15.03
CA GLN A 128 -16.79 -1.13 -14.74
C GLN A 128 -15.75 -0.35 -15.57
N LEU A 129 -14.93 -1.04 -16.37
CA LEU A 129 -13.92 -0.43 -17.23
C LEU A 129 -14.47 -0.09 -18.60
N ASP A 130 -14.17 1.12 -19.04
CA ASP A 130 -14.31 1.46 -20.46
C ASP A 130 -13.19 0.75 -21.25
N PRO A 131 -13.53 -0.11 -22.23
CA PRO A 131 -12.55 -0.77 -23.10
C PRO A 131 -11.58 0.19 -23.80
N ALA A 132 -11.98 1.46 -23.97
CA ALA A 132 -11.12 2.51 -24.52
C ALA A 132 -9.86 2.79 -23.69
N HIS A 133 -9.83 2.37 -22.43
CA HIS A 133 -8.68 2.52 -21.55
C HIS A 133 -7.67 1.36 -21.66
N LEU A 134 -8.03 0.27 -22.33
CA LEU A 134 -7.09 -0.83 -22.55
C LEU A 134 -5.99 -0.42 -23.57
N PRO A 135 -4.81 -1.03 -23.48
CA PRO A 135 -3.78 -0.85 -24.51
C PRO A 135 -4.34 -1.12 -25.89
N ALA A 136 -3.93 -0.32 -26.89
CA ALA A 136 -4.45 -0.40 -28.25
C ALA A 136 -4.32 -1.83 -28.79
N GLY A 137 -5.48 -2.42 -29.14
CA GLY A 137 -5.56 -3.77 -29.69
C GLY A 137 -5.52 -4.93 -28.69
N MET A 138 -5.50 -4.64 -27.37
CA MET A 138 -5.56 -5.68 -26.33
C MET A 138 -7.02 -5.97 -25.97
N PRO A 139 -7.51 -7.19 -26.17
CA PRO A 139 -8.82 -7.62 -25.70
C PRO A 139 -8.89 -7.66 -24.15
N LEU A 140 -10.09 -7.46 -23.60
CA LEU A 140 -10.28 -7.49 -22.13
C LEU A 140 -9.88 -8.83 -21.52
N ASP A 141 -10.21 -9.94 -22.17
CA ASP A 141 -9.87 -11.28 -21.70
C ASP A 141 -8.35 -11.53 -21.66
N GLU A 142 -7.57 -10.94 -22.57
CA GLU A 142 -6.12 -10.98 -22.54
C GLU A 142 -5.56 -10.14 -21.36
N ALA A 143 -6.12 -8.96 -21.13
CA ALA A 143 -5.75 -8.13 -19.99
C ALA A 143 -6.06 -8.83 -18.66
N VAL A 144 -7.25 -9.41 -18.53
CA VAL A 144 -7.66 -10.20 -17.35
C VAL A 144 -6.72 -11.40 -17.16
N ALA A 145 -6.41 -12.14 -18.21
CA ALA A 145 -5.48 -13.27 -18.12
C ALA A 145 -4.07 -12.86 -17.69
N ALA A 146 -3.60 -11.70 -18.14
CA ALA A 146 -2.30 -11.15 -17.74
C ALA A 146 -2.26 -10.70 -16.28
N LEU A 147 -3.41 -10.39 -15.67
CA LEU A 147 -3.54 -9.88 -14.31
C LEU A 147 -4.00 -10.94 -13.30
N ASP A 148 -4.51 -12.08 -13.77
CA ASP A 148 -5.04 -13.18 -12.95
C ASP A 148 -3.99 -13.65 -11.92
N GLY A 149 -4.34 -13.58 -10.62
CA GLY A 149 -3.46 -13.92 -9.51
C GLY A 149 -2.22 -13.02 -9.35
N ALA A 150 -2.16 -11.86 -10.05
CA ALA A 150 -1.03 -10.96 -9.95
C ALA A 150 -1.08 -10.05 -8.71
N PHE A 151 -2.26 -9.84 -8.14
CA PHE A 151 -2.48 -8.94 -7.01
C PHE A 151 -3.00 -9.68 -5.79
N ALA A 152 -2.68 -9.13 -4.64
CA ALA A 152 -3.24 -9.58 -3.38
C ALA A 152 -3.38 -8.42 -2.39
N SER A 153 -4.40 -8.49 -1.54
CA SER A 153 -4.41 -7.76 -0.28
C SER A 153 -3.47 -8.45 0.68
N ALA A 154 -2.66 -7.70 1.39
CA ALA A 154 -1.68 -8.25 2.31
C ALA A 154 -1.51 -7.40 3.56
N PHE A 155 -1.15 -8.05 4.66
CA PHE A 155 -0.54 -7.37 5.79
C PHE A 155 0.98 -7.32 5.62
N VAL A 156 1.53 -6.11 5.72
CA VAL A 156 2.96 -5.85 5.69
C VAL A 156 3.38 -5.42 7.09
N ARG A 157 4.31 -6.17 7.68
CA ARG A 157 4.76 -5.96 9.06
C ARG A 157 6.27 -5.87 9.13
N ALA A 158 6.75 -5.03 10.03
CA ALA A 158 8.18 -4.93 10.32
C ALA A 158 8.38 -4.33 11.71
N ILE A 159 9.59 -4.44 12.25
CA ILE A 159 9.97 -3.94 13.56
C ILE A 159 11.15 -2.98 13.41
N LYS A 160 11.08 -1.82 14.08
CA LYS A 160 12.28 -1.00 14.29
C LYS A 160 13.15 -1.69 15.35
N PRO A 161 14.44 -1.97 15.08
CA PRO A 161 15.32 -2.62 16.05
C PRO A 161 15.25 -1.94 17.44
N ALA A 162 15.30 -2.75 18.49
CA ALA A 162 15.62 -2.23 19.81
C ALA A 162 17.07 -1.73 19.79
N ALA A 163 17.32 -0.59 20.48
CA ALA A 163 18.66 -0.01 20.56
C ALA A 163 19.61 -0.93 21.31
#